data_179d7709e8e15f554449813ea21948e9
#
_entry.id   179d7709e8e15f554449813ea21948e9
#
_cell.length_a   1.000
_cell.length_b   1.000
_cell.length_c   1.000
_cell.angle_alpha   90.00
_cell.angle_beta   90.00
_cell.angle_gamma   90.00
#
_symmetry.space_group_name_H-M   'P 1'
#
loop_
_entity.id
_entity.type
_entity.pdbx_description
1 polymer ?
#
loop_
_entity_poly.entity_id
_entity_poly.type
_entity_poly.pdbx_seq_one_letter_code
_entity_poly.pdbx_strand_id
1 'polypeptide(L)'
;MGGDSVRYAMPGEIKRQLDLASKEIAKLKPIENKKELLFKIVRITASIWQTHPFREGNTRSVISFSVLLTAKLGIKLGYVLFAKYASYVRNALVWCTQGIYSKYEYLEKIYFDAAGLLDAIPSVKASEEKDYSVIEGYRVADYKEQPHSYAENSK
;
A
#
# COMPACT_ATOMS: atom_id res chain seq x y z
N MET A 1 15.92 -1.82 -18.51
CA MET A 1 15.90 -2.54 -17.22
C MET A 1 14.64 -3.36 -17.18
N GLY A 2 14.77 -4.66 -16.96
CA GLY A 2 13.74 -5.65 -17.19
C GLY A 2 12.57 -5.56 -16.25
N GLY A 3 11.42 -6.00 -16.76
CA GLY A 3 10.11 -5.93 -16.18
C GLY A 3 10.04 -6.24 -14.70
N ASP A 4 9.59 -5.25 -13.99
CA ASP A 4 9.49 -5.24 -12.54
C ASP A 4 8.29 -6.09 -12.11
N SER A 5 8.54 -7.38 -11.89
CA SER A 5 7.56 -8.24 -11.24
C SER A 5 7.62 -8.01 -9.73
N VAL A 6 6.49 -7.66 -9.12
CA VAL A 6 6.39 -7.66 -7.66
C VAL A 6 6.68 -9.05 -7.13
N ARG A 7 7.61 -9.15 -6.20
CA ARG A 7 7.87 -10.40 -5.50
C ARG A 7 6.91 -10.55 -4.32
N TYR A 8 5.90 -11.36 -4.50
CA TYR A 8 4.96 -11.71 -3.43
C TYR A 8 5.51 -12.82 -2.52
N ALA A 9 4.93 -12.94 -1.32
CA ALA A 9 5.30 -14.02 -0.40
C ALA A 9 4.96 -15.40 -0.98
N MET A 10 5.81 -16.38 -0.72
CA MET A 10 5.50 -17.77 -1.05
C MET A 10 4.35 -18.28 -0.17
N PRO A 11 3.51 -19.22 -0.65
CA PRO A 11 2.35 -19.70 0.11
C PRO A 11 2.67 -20.12 1.54
N GLY A 12 3.80 -20.79 1.76
CA GLY A 12 4.25 -21.20 3.10
C GLY A 12 4.70 -20.06 4.02
N GLU A 13 4.93 -18.87 3.47
CA GLU A 13 5.38 -17.69 4.22
C GLU A 13 4.24 -16.74 4.60
N ILE A 14 3.08 -16.85 3.95
CA ILE A 14 1.96 -15.92 4.12
C ILE A 14 1.58 -15.78 5.60
N LYS A 15 1.38 -16.90 6.29
CA LYS A 15 1.02 -16.87 7.72
C LYS A 15 2.06 -16.11 8.53
N ARG A 16 3.34 -16.41 8.35
CA ARG A 16 4.44 -15.75 9.07
C ARG A 16 4.48 -14.25 8.82
N GLN A 17 4.29 -13.83 7.57
CA GLN A 17 4.28 -12.40 7.21
C GLN A 17 3.08 -11.66 7.82
N LEU A 18 1.90 -12.28 7.82
CA LEU A 18 0.72 -11.72 8.48
C LEU A 18 0.87 -11.66 10.00
N ASP A 19 1.49 -12.67 10.63
CA ASP A 19 1.80 -12.64 12.06
C ASP A 19 2.75 -11.50 12.43
N LEU A 20 3.75 -11.23 11.57
CA LEU A 20 4.65 -10.07 11.74
C LEU A 20 3.89 -8.75 11.62
N ALA A 21 3.06 -8.59 10.57
CA ALA A 21 2.24 -7.40 10.40
C ALA A 21 1.29 -7.19 11.59
N SER A 22 0.68 -8.26 12.10
CA SER A 22 -0.20 -8.23 13.28
C SER A 22 0.54 -7.73 14.53
N LYS A 23 1.79 -8.15 14.74
CA LYS A 23 2.62 -7.66 15.85
C LYS A 23 2.93 -6.17 15.72
N GLU A 24 3.21 -5.67 14.51
CA GLU A 24 3.41 -4.24 14.29
C GLU A 24 2.11 -3.45 14.50
N ILE A 25 0.97 -3.96 14.06
CA ILE A 25 -0.34 -3.36 14.31
C ILE A 25 -0.64 -3.27 15.82
N ALA A 26 -0.31 -4.31 16.58
CA ALA A 26 -0.54 -4.35 18.02
C ALA A 26 0.26 -3.28 18.80
N LYS A 27 1.35 -2.78 18.23
CA LYS A 27 2.14 -1.68 18.80
C LYS A 27 1.56 -0.29 18.51
N LEU A 28 0.65 -0.19 17.54
CA LEU A 28 0.03 1.08 17.19
C LEU A 28 -0.91 1.53 18.30
N LYS A 29 -0.81 2.80 18.65
CA LYS A 29 -1.69 3.46 19.61
C LYS A 29 -2.22 4.74 19.00
N PRO A 30 -3.41 5.20 19.39
CA PRO A 30 -3.81 6.57 19.11
C PRO A 30 -2.74 7.51 19.67
N ILE A 31 -2.14 8.31 18.80
CA ILE A 31 -1.09 9.27 19.17
C ILE A 31 -1.47 10.66 18.68
N GLU A 32 -0.98 11.69 19.38
CA GLU A 32 -1.23 13.07 18.96
C GLU A 32 -0.63 13.38 17.59
N ASN A 33 0.52 12.78 17.28
CA ASN A 33 1.18 12.94 16.00
C ASN A 33 0.55 12.01 14.93
N LYS A 34 -0.56 12.47 14.37
CA LYS A 34 -1.29 11.76 13.28
C LYS A 34 -0.41 11.47 12.06
N LYS A 35 0.54 12.34 11.77
CA LYS A 35 1.48 12.19 10.65
C LYS A 35 2.37 10.95 10.85
N GLU A 36 2.98 10.81 12.00
CA GLU A 36 3.82 9.64 12.32
C GLU A 36 3.02 8.34 12.27
N LEU A 37 1.78 8.37 12.76
CA LEU A 37 0.89 7.23 12.74
C LEU A 37 0.55 6.82 11.29
N LEU A 38 0.26 7.79 10.41
CA LEU A 38 -0.01 7.52 9.00
C LEU A 38 1.20 6.91 8.29
N PHE A 39 2.41 7.39 8.52
CA PHE A 39 3.62 6.78 7.96
C PHE A 39 3.76 5.30 8.36
N LYS A 40 3.51 4.97 9.62
CA LYS A 40 3.54 3.57 10.09
C LYS A 40 2.46 2.72 9.42
N ILE A 41 1.24 3.24 9.31
CA ILE A 41 0.12 2.54 8.67
C ILE A 41 0.39 2.29 7.18
N VAL A 42 0.94 3.26 6.46
CA VAL A 42 1.32 3.11 5.05
C VAL A 42 2.32 1.96 4.87
N ARG A 43 3.34 1.87 5.71
CA ARG A 43 4.33 0.78 5.65
C ARG A 43 3.73 -0.58 5.95
N ILE A 44 2.88 -0.68 6.97
CA ILE A 44 2.16 -1.91 7.32
C ILE A 44 1.23 -2.32 6.16
N THR A 45 0.52 -1.37 5.57
CA THR A 45 -0.37 -1.61 4.42
C THR A 45 0.41 -2.18 3.23
N ALA A 46 1.54 -1.59 2.88
CA ALA A 46 2.40 -2.07 1.80
C ALA A 46 2.93 -3.50 2.08
N SER A 47 3.35 -3.78 3.31
CA SER A 47 3.83 -5.09 3.74
C SER A 47 2.74 -6.16 3.62
N ILE A 48 1.52 -5.88 4.10
CA ILE A 48 0.39 -6.82 3.97
C ILE A 48 0.02 -7.02 2.50
N TRP A 49 0.04 -5.96 1.69
CA TRP A 49 -0.24 -6.08 0.26
C TRP A 49 0.81 -6.94 -0.45
N GLN A 50 2.10 -6.78 -0.13
CA GLN A 50 3.18 -7.60 -0.68
C GLN A 50 3.07 -9.08 -0.26
N THR A 51 2.49 -9.35 0.91
CA THR A 51 2.21 -10.72 1.35
C THR A 51 1.24 -11.42 0.40
N HIS A 52 0.34 -10.68 -0.25
CA HIS A 52 -0.63 -11.16 -1.24
C HIS A 52 -1.45 -12.35 -0.75
N PRO A 53 -2.16 -12.24 0.40
CA PRO A 53 -2.76 -13.38 1.08
C PRO A 53 -3.98 -13.97 0.37
N PHE A 54 -4.58 -13.25 -0.58
CA PHE A 54 -5.79 -13.68 -1.28
C PHE A 54 -5.48 -13.98 -2.75
N ARG A 55 -6.28 -14.87 -3.33
CA ARG A 55 -6.19 -15.18 -4.75
C ARG A 55 -6.52 -13.95 -5.62
N GLU A 56 -7.51 -13.17 -5.20
CA GLU A 56 -7.97 -11.95 -5.88
C GLU A 56 -8.34 -10.86 -4.87
N GLY A 57 -8.40 -9.60 -5.33
CA GLY A 57 -8.89 -8.48 -4.54
C GLY A 57 -7.93 -7.98 -3.46
N ASN A 58 -6.65 -8.36 -3.50
CA ASN A 58 -5.67 -7.98 -2.47
C ASN A 58 -5.60 -6.46 -2.25
N THR A 59 -5.54 -5.65 -3.31
CA THR A 59 -5.49 -4.19 -3.19
C THR A 59 -6.72 -3.64 -2.47
N ARG A 60 -7.91 -4.04 -2.90
CA ARG A 60 -9.16 -3.59 -2.29
C ARG A 60 -9.28 -4.01 -0.82
N SER A 61 -8.97 -5.27 -0.52
CA SER A 61 -9.05 -5.79 0.86
C SER A 61 -8.07 -5.10 1.78
N VAL A 62 -6.83 -4.90 1.36
CA VAL A 62 -5.78 -4.28 2.18
C VAL A 62 -6.07 -2.79 2.40
N ILE A 63 -6.54 -2.06 1.39
CA ILE A 63 -6.94 -0.65 1.55
C ILE A 63 -8.15 -0.54 2.48
N SER A 64 -9.19 -1.36 2.31
CA SER A 64 -10.34 -1.35 3.22
C SER A 64 -9.94 -1.64 4.67
N PHE A 65 -9.08 -2.64 4.88
CA PHE A 65 -8.51 -2.94 6.18
C PHE A 65 -7.76 -1.75 6.78
N SER A 66 -6.90 -1.10 5.99
CA SER A 66 -6.10 0.03 6.48
C SER A 66 -6.97 1.24 6.84
N VAL A 67 -8.04 1.50 6.08
CA VAL A 67 -9.02 2.56 6.39
C VAL A 67 -9.71 2.28 7.73
N LEU A 68 -10.15 1.05 7.97
CA LEU A 68 -10.77 0.64 9.23
C LEU A 68 -9.78 0.73 10.41
N LEU A 69 -8.54 0.26 10.21
CA LEU A 69 -7.48 0.36 11.21
C LEU A 69 -7.19 1.82 11.58
N THR A 70 -7.07 2.67 10.58
CA THR A 70 -6.79 4.10 10.76
C THR A 70 -7.93 4.78 11.51
N ALA A 71 -9.18 4.47 11.17
CA ALA A 71 -10.36 4.98 11.89
C ALA A 71 -10.38 4.54 13.35
N LYS A 72 -10.06 3.27 13.64
CA LYS A 72 -9.91 2.76 15.01
C LYS A 72 -8.85 3.51 15.81
N LEU A 73 -7.82 4.01 15.15
CA LEU A 73 -6.73 4.78 15.76
C LEU A 73 -6.98 6.30 15.79
N GLY A 74 -8.20 6.73 15.45
CA GLY A 74 -8.63 8.13 15.56
C GLY A 74 -8.36 9.01 14.34
N ILE A 75 -7.99 8.42 13.18
CA ILE A 75 -7.83 9.16 11.93
C ILE A 75 -8.83 8.66 10.92
N LYS A 76 -9.75 9.53 10.49
CA LYS A 76 -10.73 9.23 9.45
C LYS A 76 -10.12 9.45 8.06
N LEU A 77 -10.10 8.43 7.22
CA LEU A 77 -9.69 8.52 5.83
C LEU A 77 -10.92 8.57 4.90
N GLY A 78 -10.86 9.42 3.88
CA GLY A 78 -11.86 9.48 2.83
C GLY A 78 -11.71 8.29 1.86
N TYR A 79 -12.42 7.18 2.11
CA TYR A 79 -12.34 5.96 1.28
C TYR A 79 -12.61 6.21 -0.20
N VAL A 80 -13.49 7.15 -0.54
CA VAL A 80 -13.87 7.49 -1.92
C VAL A 80 -12.63 7.88 -2.76
N LEU A 81 -11.64 8.51 -2.15
CA LEU A 81 -10.41 8.92 -2.84
C LEU A 81 -9.65 7.68 -3.36
N PHE A 82 -9.52 6.64 -2.54
CA PHE A 82 -8.84 5.40 -2.93
C PHE A 82 -9.59 4.67 -4.05
N ALA A 83 -10.91 4.64 -4.02
CA ALA A 83 -11.73 4.02 -5.05
C ALA A 83 -11.62 4.79 -6.38
N LYS A 84 -11.69 6.13 -6.31
CA LYS A 84 -11.56 7.01 -7.49
C LYS A 84 -10.22 6.85 -8.19
N TYR A 85 -9.15 6.68 -7.43
CA TYR A 85 -7.78 6.59 -7.94
C TYR A 85 -7.17 5.19 -7.75
N ALA A 86 -7.96 4.14 -7.96
CA ALA A 86 -7.56 2.75 -7.72
C ALA A 86 -6.29 2.33 -8.47
N SER A 87 -6.12 2.79 -9.71
CA SER A 87 -4.91 2.52 -10.51
C SER A 87 -3.67 3.18 -9.90
N TYR A 88 -3.79 4.44 -9.45
CA TYR A 88 -2.71 5.12 -8.75
C TYR A 88 -2.32 4.37 -7.46
N VAL A 89 -3.31 3.98 -6.66
CA VAL A 89 -3.09 3.23 -5.40
C VAL A 89 -2.31 1.94 -5.66
N ARG A 90 -2.72 1.19 -6.69
CA ARG A 90 -2.03 -0.04 -7.08
C ARG A 90 -0.58 0.22 -7.47
N ASN A 91 -0.32 1.23 -8.31
CA ASN A 91 1.02 1.59 -8.73
C ASN A 91 1.88 2.05 -7.55
N ALA A 92 1.30 2.84 -6.65
CA ALA A 92 1.97 3.27 -5.42
C ALA A 92 2.38 2.08 -4.54
N LEU A 93 1.51 1.07 -4.40
CA LEU A 93 1.83 -0.17 -3.68
C LEU A 93 2.96 -0.96 -4.36
N VAL A 94 2.97 -1.02 -5.69
CA VAL A 94 4.10 -1.63 -6.43
C VAL A 94 5.40 -0.93 -6.10
N TRP A 95 5.43 0.40 -6.13
CA TRP A 95 6.63 1.17 -5.77
C TRP A 95 7.09 0.97 -4.33
N CYS A 96 6.18 0.71 -3.39
CA CYS A 96 6.55 0.38 -2.01
C CYS A 96 7.29 -0.96 -1.87
N THR A 97 7.25 -1.83 -2.88
CA THR A 97 7.74 -3.22 -2.80
C THR A 97 9.00 -3.50 -3.63
N GLN A 98 9.72 -2.46 -4.02
CA GLN A 98 10.92 -2.56 -4.86
C GLN A 98 12.23 -2.78 -4.07
N GLY A 99 12.15 -3.30 -2.86
CA GLY A 99 13.32 -3.56 -2.01
C GLY A 99 14.05 -2.27 -1.65
N ILE A 100 15.34 -2.17 -1.96
CA ILE A 100 16.15 -0.97 -1.67
C ILE A 100 15.75 0.26 -2.50
N TYR A 101 15.00 0.07 -3.57
CA TYR A 101 14.49 1.14 -4.43
C TYR A 101 13.04 1.51 -4.11
N SER A 102 12.49 0.99 -3.00
CA SER A 102 11.11 1.27 -2.60
C SER A 102 10.86 2.74 -2.38
N LYS A 103 9.76 3.23 -2.94
CA LYS A 103 9.29 4.61 -2.82
C LYS A 103 7.91 4.61 -2.17
N TYR A 104 7.84 5.17 -0.98
CA TYR A 104 6.60 5.26 -0.20
C TYR A 104 5.83 6.56 -0.43
N GLU A 105 6.49 7.59 -0.94
CA GLU A 105 5.93 8.93 -1.12
C GLU A 105 4.63 8.95 -1.93
N TYR A 106 4.48 8.07 -2.91
CA TYR A 106 3.25 7.97 -3.71
C TYR A 106 2.06 7.46 -2.87
N LEU A 107 2.28 6.43 -2.07
CA LEU A 107 1.23 5.89 -1.19
C LEU A 107 0.96 6.84 -0.02
N GLU A 108 1.98 7.43 0.54
CA GLU A 108 1.88 8.47 1.58
C GLU A 108 1.03 9.63 1.10
N LYS A 109 1.28 10.15 -0.12
CA LYS A 109 0.51 11.26 -0.71
C LYS A 109 -0.99 11.02 -0.63
N ILE A 110 -1.49 9.89 -1.13
CA ILE A 110 -2.93 9.64 -1.16
C ILE A 110 -3.50 9.38 0.25
N TYR A 111 -2.74 8.79 1.17
CA TYR A 111 -3.16 8.62 2.57
C TYR A 111 -3.28 9.95 3.30
N PHE A 112 -2.32 10.84 3.12
CA PHE A 112 -2.34 12.16 3.73
C PHE A 112 -3.43 13.05 3.15
N ASP A 113 -3.68 12.99 1.84
CA ASP A 113 -4.80 13.69 1.20
C ASP A 113 -6.15 13.15 1.73
N ALA A 114 -6.33 11.82 1.80
CA ALA A 114 -7.52 11.19 2.35
C ALA A 114 -7.77 11.54 3.82
N ALA A 115 -6.72 11.87 4.58
CA ALA A 115 -6.79 12.32 5.97
C ALA A 115 -6.97 13.85 6.11
N GLY A 116 -6.93 14.62 5.01
CA GLY A 116 -6.90 16.09 5.05
C GLY A 116 -5.61 16.67 5.64
N LEU A 117 -4.48 15.97 5.49
CA LEU A 117 -3.19 16.32 6.06
C LEU A 117 -2.09 16.46 5.00
N LEU A 118 -2.47 16.70 3.74
CA LEU A 118 -1.53 16.73 2.61
C LEU A 118 -0.45 17.79 2.77
N ASP A 119 -0.80 18.98 3.26
CA ASP A 119 0.15 20.08 3.54
C ASP A 119 1.24 19.71 4.53
N ALA A 120 1.08 18.61 5.26
CA ALA A 120 2.06 18.13 6.21
C ALA A 120 3.22 17.34 5.59
N ILE A 121 3.21 17.10 4.25
CA ILE A 121 4.27 16.36 3.55
C ILE A 121 5.22 17.33 2.85
N PRO A 122 6.51 17.41 3.27
CA PRO A 122 7.47 18.35 2.67
C PRO A 122 7.77 18.13 1.18
N SER A 123 7.57 16.90 0.69
CA SER A 123 7.89 16.49 -0.67
C SER A 123 6.80 16.83 -1.69
N VAL A 124 5.62 17.25 -1.27
CA VAL A 124 4.50 17.57 -2.14
C VAL A 124 4.46 19.09 -2.38
N LYS A 125 4.70 19.50 -3.63
CA LYS A 125 4.50 20.90 -4.02
C LYS A 125 3.02 21.18 -4.19
N ALA A 126 2.58 22.36 -3.77
CA ALA A 126 1.17 22.77 -3.78
C ALA A 126 0.48 22.66 -5.17
N SER A 127 1.23 22.77 -6.26
CA SER A 127 0.73 22.62 -7.63
C SER A 127 0.49 21.16 -8.06
N GLU A 128 1.06 20.19 -7.34
CA GLU A 128 0.96 18.74 -7.65
C GLU A 128 -0.02 18.01 -6.72
N GLU A 129 -0.63 18.74 -5.79
CA GLU A 129 -1.37 18.17 -4.65
C GLU A 129 -2.50 17.21 -5.01
N LYS A 130 -3.12 17.35 -6.18
CA LYS A 130 -4.32 16.58 -6.55
C LYS A 130 -4.21 15.80 -7.84
N ASP A 131 -3.02 15.76 -8.44
CA ASP A 131 -2.80 14.95 -9.62
C ASP A 131 -2.41 13.51 -9.23
N TYR A 132 -3.34 12.60 -9.44
CA TYR A 132 -3.18 11.16 -9.28
C TYR A 132 -3.18 10.43 -10.64
N SER A 133 -2.99 11.15 -11.72
CA SER A 133 -3.06 10.58 -13.08
C SER A 133 -1.84 9.75 -13.45
N VAL A 134 -0.66 10.11 -12.94
CA VAL A 134 0.60 9.49 -13.32
C VAL A 134 1.53 9.31 -12.11
N ILE A 135 2.13 8.13 -12.00
CA ILE A 135 3.36 7.92 -11.23
C ILE A 135 4.49 7.87 -12.25
N GLU A 136 5.47 8.78 -12.15
CA GLU A 136 6.59 8.84 -13.08
C GLU A 136 7.31 7.49 -13.20
N GLY A 137 7.55 7.06 -14.44
CA GLY A 137 8.31 5.85 -14.75
C GLY A 137 7.53 4.54 -14.65
N TYR A 138 6.20 4.58 -14.39
CA TYR A 138 5.40 3.36 -14.31
C TYR A 138 4.04 3.52 -15.00
N ARG A 139 3.72 2.58 -15.90
CA ARG A 139 2.39 2.45 -16.51
C ARG A 139 1.78 1.10 -16.13
N VAL A 140 0.51 1.10 -15.74
CA VAL A 140 -0.24 -0.15 -15.44
C VAL A 140 -0.18 -1.14 -16.59
N ALA A 141 -0.15 -0.64 -17.84
CA ALA A 141 -0.05 -1.47 -19.05
C ALA A 141 1.26 -2.28 -19.13
N ASP A 142 2.32 -1.82 -18.47
CA ASP A 142 3.63 -2.48 -18.47
C ASP A 142 3.75 -3.55 -17.37
N TYR A 143 2.77 -3.59 -16.47
CA TYR A 143 2.73 -4.54 -15.37
C TYR A 143 1.99 -5.81 -15.77
N LYS A 144 2.76 -6.87 -16.01
CA LYS A 144 2.22 -8.23 -16.15
C LYS A 144 2.26 -8.91 -14.79
N GLU A 145 1.12 -8.97 -14.12
CA GLU A 145 0.94 -9.93 -13.04
C GLU A 145 1.18 -11.32 -13.64
N GLN A 146 2.25 -11.97 -13.25
CA GLN A 146 2.33 -13.40 -13.47
C GLN A 146 1.48 -14.03 -12.37
N PRO A 147 0.33 -14.66 -12.71
CA PRO A 147 -0.36 -15.47 -11.74
C PRO A 147 0.66 -16.50 -11.25
N HIS A 148 0.77 -16.67 -9.92
CA HIS A 148 1.51 -17.79 -9.38
C HIS A 148 0.90 -19.04 -10.02
N SER A 149 1.59 -19.64 -10.97
CA SER A 149 1.26 -21.00 -11.39
C SER A 149 1.51 -21.85 -10.15
N TYR A 150 0.45 -22.23 -9.48
CA TYR A 150 0.51 -23.39 -8.60
C TYR A 150 0.94 -24.53 -9.51
N ALA A 151 2.23 -24.87 -9.48
CA ALA A 151 2.68 -26.11 -10.06
C ALA A 151 1.88 -27.19 -9.34
N GLU A 152 0.94 -27.79 -10.07
CA GLU A 152 0.31 -29.03 -9.69
C GLU A 152 1.42 -30.09 -9.63
N ASN A 153 2.07 -30.18 -8.50
CA ASN A 153 2.83 -31.39 -8.16
C ASN A 153 1.83 -32.43 -7.64
N SER A 154 1.02 -32.90 -8.59
CA SER A 154 0.35 -34.19 -8.49
C SER A 154 1.29 -35.23 -9.09
N LYS A 155 2.11 -35.88 -8.24
CA LYS A 155 2.51 -37.28 -8.40
C LYS A 155 3.04 -37.80 -7.08
#